data_206eeba836553adfbbdd8a0829d7009b
#
_entry.id   206eeba836553adfbbdd8a0829d7009b
#
_cell.length_a   1.000
_cell.length_b   1.000
_cell.length_c   1.000
_cell.angle_alpha   90.00
_cell.angle_beta   90.00
_cell.angle_gamma   90.00
#
_symmetry.space_group_name_H-M   'P 1'
#
loop_
_entity.id
_entity.type
_entity.pdbx_description
1 polymer ?
#
loop_
_entity_poly.entity_id
_entity_poly.type
_entity_poly.pdbx_seq_one_letter_code
_entity_poly.pdbx_strand_id
1 'polypeptide(L)'
;MACQWHKNFLARVDKSPGLFLPDDLTVVPAIGKFHLSAHKAPCFSRFSLMFLKGAGHIDGEILETLWASFNKISPSARSITLAHRQELYDDHMRDSNWKKLVGIGE
;
A
#
# COMPACT_ATOMS: atom_id res chain seq x y z
N MET A 1 9.97 -3.70 2.26
CA MET A 1 10.02 -3.32 0.83
C MET A 1 10.21 -4.55 -0.01
N ALA A 2 9.54 -4.66 -1.18
CA ALA A 2 9.53 -5.87 -2.00
C ALA A 2 10.93 -6.38 -2.36
N CYS A 3 11.87 -5.51 -2.71
CA CYS A 3 13.24 -5.89 -3.07
C CYS A 3 14.05 -6.61 -1.97
N GLN A 4 13.67 -6.44 -0.72
CA GLN A 4 14.25 -7.13 0.43
C GLN A 4 13.36 -8.28 0.90
N TRP A 5 12.04 -8.04 0.90
CA TRP A 5 11.07 -8.96 1.45
C TRP A 5 10.97 -10.26 0.65
N HIS A 6 10.99 -10.19 -0.69
CA HIS A 6 10.83 -11.36 -1.55
C HIS A 6 11.99 -12.37 -1.45
N LYS A 7 13.19 -11.93 -1.09
CA LYS A 7 14.38 -12.80 -1.02
C LYS A 7 14.18 -14.00 -0.09
N ASN A 8 13.45 -13.79 1.00
CA ASN A 8 13.18 -14.83 2.00
C ASN A 8 11.70 -15.18 2.08
N PHE A 9 10.93 -14.85 1.04
CA PHE A 9 9.49 -15.03 1.05
C PHE A 9 9.10 -16.50 1.23
N LEU A 10 9.59 -17.39 0.40
CA LEU A 10 9.29 -18.83 0.45
C LEU A 10 9.71 -19.42 1.81
N ALA A 11 10.92 -19.14 2.27
CA ALA A 11 11.40 -19.62 3.55
C ALA A 11 10.57 -19.12 4.75
N ARG A 12 9.89 -17.97 4.61
CA ARG A 12 8.96 -17.48 5.62
C ARG A 12 7.61 -18.16 5.56
N VAL A 13 7.12 -18.44 4.36
CA VAL A 13 5.89 -19.23 4.18
C VAL A 13 6.06 -20.61 4.80
N ASP A 14 7.16 -21.30 4.48
CA ASP A 14 7.46 -22.64 5.01
C ASP A 14 7.56 -22.70 6.53
N LYS A 15 8.06 -21.62 7.15
CA LYS A 15 8.19 -21.52 8.61
C LYS A 15 6.94 -21.04 9.35
N SER A 16 5.92 -20.61 8.62
CA SER A 16 4.73 -20.01 9.22
C SER A 16 3.58 -21.01 9.24
N PRO A 17 3.23 -21.62 10.38
CA PRO A 17 2.09 -22.50 10.46
C PRO A 17 0.82 -21.71 10.16
N GLY A 18 0.08 -22.10 9.14
CA GLY A 18 -1.14 -21.41 8.70
C GLY A 18 -0.97 -20.55 7.46
N LEU A 19 0.25 -20.40 6.93
CA LEU A 19 0.46 -19.86 5.59
C LEU A 19 0.67 -21.00 4.60
N PHE A 20 -0.04 -20.91 3.50
CA PHE A 20 0.03 -21.87 2.40
C PHE A 20 0.13 -21.10 1.08
N LEU A 21 1.05 -21.49 0.25
CA LEU A 21 1.19 -20.99 -1.11
C LEU A 21 0.81 -22.13 -2.07
N PRO A 22 -0.27 -22.00 -2.85
CA PRO A 22 -0.62 -22.97 -3.88
C PRO A 22 0.51 -23.12 -4.91
N ASP A 23 0.71 -24.34 -5.41
CA ASP A 23 1.78 -24.66 -6.37
C ASP A 23 1.63 -23.93 -7.71
N ASP A 24 0.40 -23.57 -8.08
CA ASP A 24 0.06 -22.86 -9.30
C ASP A 24 0.15 -21.33 -9.15
N LEU A 25 0.43 -20.82 -7.94
CA LEU A 25 0.52 -19.39 -7.67
C LEU A 25 1.95 -18.88 -7.82
N THR A 26 2.15 -17.96 -8.75
CA THR A 26 3.42 -17.23 -8.91
C THR A 26 3.33 -15.88 -8.21
N VAL A 27 4.21 -15.66 -7.23
CA VAL A 27 4.33 -14.36 -6.54
C VAL A 27 5.40 -13.52 -7.21
N VAL A 28 4.99 -12.42 -7.80
CA VAL A 28 5.89 -11.48 -8.48
C VAL A 28 6.10 -10.25 -7.58
N PRO A 29 7.34 -9.98 -7.13
CA PRO A 29 7.61 -8.83 -6.30
C PRO A 29 7.56 -7.54 -7.10
N ALA A 30 6.82 -6.55 -6.61
CA ALA A 30 6.72 -5.24 -7.21
C ALA A 30 6.85 -4.13 -6.17
N ILE A 31 7.21 -2.95 -6.63
CA ILE A 31 7.29 -1.73 -5.81
C ILE A 31 6.40 -0.69 -6.46
N GLY A 32 5.52 -0.07 -5.67
CA GLY A 32 4.67 1.01 -6.13
C GLY A 32 5.46 2.21 -6.63
N LYS A 33 4.86 2.97 -7.52
CA LYS A 33 5.51 4.03 -8.29
C LYS A 33 6.13 5.12 -7.42
N PHE A 34 5.44 5.51 -6.35
CA PHE A 34 5.92 6.53 -5.40
C PHE A 34 7.18 6.04 -4.64
N HIS A 35 7.10 4.84 -4.06
CA HIS A 35 8.22 4.26 -3.30
C HIS A 35 9.42 3.90 -4.17
N LEU A 36 9.19 3.60 -5.44
CA LEU A 36 10.26 3.22 -6.38
C LEU A 36 11.30 4.33 -6.54
N SER A 37 10.89 5.59 -6.50
CA SER A 37 11.78 6.76 -6.60
C SER A 37 12.82 6.84 -5.48
N ALA A 38 12.50 6.31 -4.31
CA ALA A 38 13.40 6.26 -3.14
C ALA A 38 14.34 5.04 -3.14
N HIS A 39 14.23 4.16 -4.15
CA HIS A 39 15.05 2.97 -4.27
C HIS A 39 16.30 3.16 -5.12
N LYS A 40 17.24 2.22 -4.99
CA LYS A 40 18.44 2.18 -5.84
C LYS A 40 18.05 1.95 -7.31
N ALA A 41 18.81 2.53 -8.24
CA ALA A 41 18.57 2.41 -9.67
C ALA A 41 18.28 0.98 -10.19
N PRO A 42 19.00 -0.08 -9.74
CA PRO A 42 18.69 -1.45 -10.17
C PRO A 42 17.30 -1.95 -9.76
N CYS A 43 16.66 -1.33 -8.76
CA CYS A 43 15.30 -1.72 -8.36
C CYS A 43 14.26 -1.25 -9.39
N PHE A 44 14.54 -0.20 -10.12
CA PHE A 44 13.62 0.36 -11.11
C PHE A 44 13.29 -0.67 -12.21
N SER A 45 14.30 -1.23 -12.85
CA SER A 45 14.11 -2.22 -13.90
C SER A 45 13.55 -3.56 -13.40
N ARG A 46 13.84 -3.92 -12.13
CA ARG A 46 13.48 -5.24 -11.57
C ARG A 46 12.11 -5.30 -10.91
N PHE A 47 11.64 -4.19 -10.34
CA PHE A 47 10.48 -4.18 -9.45
C PHE A 47 9.43 -3.14 -9.84
N SER A 48 9.66 -2.35 -10.89
CA SER A 48 8.66 -1.41 -11.37
C SER A 48 7.46 -2.14 -11.97
N LEU A 49 6.27 -1.74 -11.56
CA LEU A 49 5.01 -2.23 -12.13
C LEU A 49 4.91 -2.01 -13.65
N MET A 50 5.60 -0.99 -14.18
CA MET A 50 5.62 -0.69 -15.62
C MET A 50 6.27 -1.78 -16.47
N PHE A 51 7.16 -2.58 -15.89
CA PHE A 51 7.87 -3.65 -16.60
C PHE A 51 7.31 -5.04 -16.30
N LEU A 52 6.30 -5.14 -15.45
CA LEU A 52 5.67 -6.41 -15.15
C LEU A 52 4.64 -6.77 -16.21
N LYS A 53 4.87 -7.89 -16.89
CA LYS A 53 3.93 -8.44 -17.87
C LYS A 53 2.57 -8.72 -17.21
N GLY A 54 1.52 -8.15 -17.75
CA GLY A 54 0.16 -8.34 -17.25
C GLY A 54 -0.26 -7.39 -16.12
N ALA A 55 0.64 -6.57 -15.57
CA ALA A 55 0.28 -5.59 -14.54
C ALA A 55 -0.55 -4.41 -15.08
N GLY A 56 -0.42 -4.10 -16.36
CA GLY A 56 -1.09 -2.94 -16.94
C GLY A 56 -0.53 -1.61 -16.42
N HIS A 57 -1.31 -0.56 -16.55
CA HIS A 57 -0.92 0.79 -16.14
C HIS A 57 -1.45 1.09 -14.73
N ILE A 58 -0.85 0.49 -13.72
CA ILE A 58 -1.25 0.65 -12.31
C ILE A 58 -0.21 1.43 -11.50
N ASP A 59 -0.69 2.18 -10.54
CA ASP A 59 0.15 2.93 -9.61
C ASP A 59 0.66 2.05 -8.45
N GLY A 60 -0.20 1.17 -7.95
CA GLY A 60 0.10 0.24 -6.85
C GLY A 60 0.11 0.90 -5.46
N GLU A 61 -0.30 2.16 -5.36
CA GLU A 61 -0.19 2.96 -4.13
C GLU A 61 -1.40 3.85 -3.88
N ILE A 62 -2.60 3.34 -4.15
CA ILE A 62 -3.85 4.07 -3.91
C ILE A 62 -3.99 4.55 -2.45
N LEU A 63 -3.40 3.82 -1.51
CA LEU A 63 -3.38 4.18 -0.09
C LEU A 63 -2.58 5.46 0.17
N GLU A 64 -1.49 5.71 -0.55
CA GLU A 64 -0.70 6.92 -0.39
C GLU A 64 -1.50 8.18 -0.78
N THR A 65 -2.35 8.07 -1.78
CA THR A 65 -3.29 9.13 -2.16
C THR A 65 -4.29 9.44 -1.03
N LEU A 66 -4.75 8.40 -0.33
CA LEU A 66 -5.60 8.56 0.85
C LEU A 66 -4.81 9.22 1.99
N TRP A 67 -3.62 8.73 2.30
CA TRP A 67 -2.76 9.26 3.34
C TRP A 67 -2.40 10.73 3.14
N ALA A 68 -2.24 11.20 1.91
CA ALA A 68 -1.98 12.60 1.60
C ALA A 68 -3.07 13.53 2.15
N SER A 69 -4.33 13.12 2.14
CA SER A 69 -5.44 13.88 2.74
C SER A 69 -5.43 13.77 4.27
N PHE A 70 -5.15 12.59 4.82
CA PHE A 70 -5.08 12.35 6.27
C PHE A 70 -3.92 13.09 6.94
N ASN A 71 -2.80 13.26 6.26
CA ASN A 71 -1.67 14.00 6.79
C ASN A 71 -2.00 15.47 7.11
N LYS A 72 -3.01 16.04 6.47
CA LYS A 72 -3.47 17.42 6.73
C LYS A 72 -4.09 17.58 8.13
N ILE A 73 -4.66 16.53 8.71
CA ILE A 73 -5.24 16.57 10.06
C ILE A 73 -4.23 16.18 11.14
N SER A 74 -3.04 15.75 10.76
CA SER A 74 -1.98 15.32 11.70
C SER A 74 -1.66 16.37 12.77
N PRO A 75 -1.55 17.68 12.48
CA PRO A 75 -1.30 18.69 13.52
C PRO A 75 -2.38 18.70 14.60
N SER A 76 -3.66 18.66 14.21
CA SER A 76 -4.79 18.62 15.14
C SER A 76 -4.83 17.32 15.95
N ALA A 77 -4.51 16.19 15.32
CA ALA A 77 -4.50 14.87 15.97
C ALA A 77 -3.40 14.69 17.01
N ARG A 78 -2.33 15.50 16.98
CA ARG A 78 -1.19 15.37 17.91
C ARG A 78 -1.49 15.88 19.32
N SER A 79 -2.37 16.87 19.47
CA SER A 79 -2.62 17.59 20.71
C SER A 79 -3.86 17.13 21.47
N ILE A 80 -4.56 16.10 20.98
CA ILE A 80 -5.81 15.63 21.56
C ILE A 80 -5.66 14.25 22.22
N THR A 81 -6.62 13.88 23.07
CA THR A 81 -6.64 12.59 23.74
C THR A 81 -6.76 11.43 22.74
N LEU A 82 -6.40 10.22 23.17
CA LEU A 82 -6.48 9.04 22.31
C LEU A 82 -7.92 8.79 21.80
N ALA A 83 -8.92 8.91 22.69
CA ALA A 83 -10.32 8.72 22.34
C ALA A 83 -10.76 9.75 21.28
N HIS A 84 -10.50 11.03 21.49
CA HIS A 84 -10.85 12.08 20.53
C HIS A 84 -10.09 11.94 19.20
N ARG A 85 -8.85 11.44 19.23
CA ARG A 85 -8.09 11.14 18.02
C ARG A 85 -8.75 10.03 17.20
N GLN A 86 -9.26 9.01 17.86
CA GLN A 86 -9.99 7.93 17.20
C GLN A 86 -11.26 8.45 16.53
N GLU A 87 -12.07 9.25 17.23
CA GLU A 87 -13.26 9.89 16.67
C GLU A 87 -12.92 10.75 15.45
N LEU A 88 -11.86 11.56 15.54
CA LEU A 88 -11.41 12.41 14.44
C LEU A 88 -11.03 11.59 13.20
N TYR A 89 -10.33 10.48 13.38
CA TYR A 89 -9.98 9.60 12.26
C TYR A 89 -11.20 8.88 11.69
N ASP A 90 -12.12 8.43 12.53
CA ASP A 90 -13.35 7.77 12.08
C ASP A 90 -14.21 8.70 11.24
N ASP A 91 -14.35 9.96 11.63
CA ASP A 91 -15.09 10.97 10.87
C ASP A 91 -14.42 11.26 9.51
N HIS A 92 -13.12 11.40 9.48
CA HIS A 92 -12.38 11.59 8.23
C HIS A 92 -12.46 10.36 7.30
N MET A 93 -12.43 9.16 7.84
CA MET A 93 -12.59 7.93 7.07
C MET A 93 -14.01 7.82 6.49
N ARG A 94 -15.03 8.16 7.28
CA ARG A 94 -16.43 8.19 6.83
C ARG A 94 -16.63 9.18 5.68
N ASP A 95 -16.12 10.41 5.82
CA ASP A 95 -16.19 11.44 4.78
C ASP A 95 -15.48 10.99 3.49
N SER A 96 -14.28 10.42 3.64
CA SER A 96 -13.51 9.89 2.51
C SER A 96 -14.24 8.74 1.80
N ASN A 97 -14.82 7.82 2.55
CA ASN A 97 -15.58 6.71 1.99
C ASN A 97 -16.87 7.18 1.32
N TRP A 98 -17.55 8.16 1.91
CA TRP A 98 -18.74 8.77 1.32
C TRP A 98 -18.43 9.43 -0.02
N LYS A 99 -17.37 10.24 -0.09
CA LYS A 99 -16.91 10.88 -1.33
C LYS A 99 -16.58 9.88 -2.43
N LYS A 100 -15.96 8.76 -2.07
CA LYS A 100 -15.69 7.68 -3.02
C LYS A 100 -16.97 6.99 -3.49
N LEU A 101 -17.91 6.76 -2.58
CA LEU A 101 -19.20 6.14 -2.91
C LEU A 101 -20.00 6.99 -3.89
N VAL A 102 -20.06 8.30 -3.64
CA VAL A 102 -20.79 9.26 -4.51
C VAL A 102 -20.09 9.38 -5.87
N GLY A 103 -18.76 9.33 -5.93
CA GLY A 103 -17.99 9.40 -7.17
C GLY A 103 -17.88 8.08 -7.96
N ILE A 104 -18.51 7.00 -7.49
CA ILE A 104 -18.60 5.76 -8.28
C ILE A 104 -19.63 5.99 -9.39
N GLY A 105 -19.17 6.23 -10.60
CA GLY A 105 -20.04 6.41 -11.77
C GLY A 105 -19.79 7.71 -12.54
N GLU A 106 -18.85 8.54 -12.06
CA GLU A 106 -18.28 9.65 -12.81
C GLU A 106 -16.99 9.18 -13.51
#